data_7ea037eb6b754b7725ce8b205aa6c66d
#
_entry.id   7ea037eb6b754b7725ce8b205aa6c66d
#
_cell.length_a   1.000
_cell.length_b   1.000
_cell.length_c   1.000
_cell.angle_alpha   90.00
_cell.angle_beta   90.00
_cell.angle_gamma   90.00
#
_symmetry.space_group_name_H-M   'P 1'
#
loop_
_entity.id
_entity.type
_entity.pdbx_description
1 polymer ?
#
loop_
_entity_poly.entity_id
_entity_poly.type
_entity_poly.pdbx_seq_one_letter_code
_entity_poly.pdbx_strand_id
1 'polypeptide(L)'
;MAPTIKRITSMGIPVLGHVGLTPQRQHSLGGFRVQGKTAESAARVLDDALAVQDAGCFAIVLEAVPTPVADLITRELKIPTIGIGAGNGCSGQVLVQIDMLGNFPPGRFLPKFVKVRE
;
A
#
# COMPACT_ATOMS: atom_id res chain seq x y z
N MET A 1 -4.84 -2.05 -14.42
CA MET A 1 -5.20 -0.75 -13.80
C MET A 1 -4.41 0.42 -14.39
N ALA A 2 -3.12 0.31 -14.68
CA ALA A 2 -2.32 1.43 -15.23
C ALA A 2 -2.93 2.14 -16.45
N PRO A 3 -3.50 1.46 -17.48
CA PRO A 3 -4.17 2.15 -18.59
C PRO A 3 -5.37 3.02 -18.17
N THR A 4 -6.14 2.58 -17.20
CA THR A 4 -7.29 3.35 -16.66
C THR A 4 -6.80 4.58 -15.90
N ILE A 5 -5.77 4.43 -15.05
CA ILE A 5 -5.13 5.53 -14.33
C ILE A 5 -4.60 6.57 -15.34
N LYS A 6 -3.87 6.12 -16.35
CA LYS A 6 -3.31 6.99 -17.39
C LYS A 6 -4.39 7.81 -18.09
N ARG A 7 -5.55 7.20 -18.36
CA ARG A 7 -6.67 7.91 -18.97
C ARG A 7 -7.25 8.99 -18.06
N ILE A 8 -7.35 8.72 -16.75
CA ILE A 8 -7.83 9.68 -15.75
C ILE A 8 -6.83 10.84 -15.59
N THR A 9 -5.55 10.53 -15.43
CA THR A 9 -4.50 11.55 -15.25
C THR A 9 -4.32 12.42 -16.48
N SER A 10 -4.49 11.88 -17.70
CA SER A 10 -4.43 12.65 -18.94
C SER A 10 -5.55 13.70 -19.07
N MET A 11 -6.61 13.57 -18.30
CA MET A 11 -7.68 14.55 -18.20
C MET A 11 -7.42 15.64 -17.13
N GLY A 12 -6.25 15.64 -16.51
CA GLY A 12 -5.88 16.59 -15.45
C GLY A 12 -6.43 16.23 -14.06
N ILE A 13 -6.94 15.01 -13.87
CA ILE A 13 -7.44 14.54 -12.58
C ILE A 13 -6.29 13.91 -11.79
N PRO A 14 -5.93 14.44 -10.60
CA PRO A 14 -4.89 13.85 -9.78
C PRO A 14 -5.32 12.48 -9.24
N VAL A 15 -4.42 11.49 -9.32
CA VAL A 15 -4.67 10.13 -8.85
C VAL A 15 -3.62 9.74 -7.82
N LEU A 16 -4.08 9.29 -6.65
CA LEU A 16 -3.27 8.61 -5.65
C LEU A 16 -3.32 7.11 -5.95
N GLY A 17 -2.17 6.50 -6.23
CA GLY A 17 -2.04 5.08 -6.50
C GLY A 17 -2.08 4.23 -5.23
N HIS A 18 -2.25 2.90 -5.40
CA HIS A 18 -2.26 1.95 -4.29
C HIS A 18 -1.73 0.60 -4.76
N VAL A 19 -0.72 0.06 -4.08
CA VAL A 19 -0.17 -1.28 -4.34
C VAL A 19 0.03 -2.05 -3.03
N GLY A 20 0.29 -3.35 -3.17
CA GLY A 20 0.34 -4.27 -2.05
C GLY A 20 -1.03 -4.88 -1.77
N LEU A 21 -1.43 -4.92 -0.50
CA LEU A 21 -2.77 -5.38 -0.15
C LEU A 21 -3.80 -4.36 -0.63
N THR A 22 -4.73 -4.82 -1.47
CA THR A 22 -5.88 -4.03 -1.92
C THR A 22 -7.14 -4.63 -1.30
N PRO A 23 -7.74 -4.02 -0.27
CA PRO A 23 -8.87 -4.60 0.47
C PRO A 23 -10.06 -4.98 -0.43
N GLN A 24 -10.31 -4.21 -1.49
CA GLN A 24 -11.38 -4.51 -2.47
C GLN A 24 -11.13 -5.80 -3.28
N ARG A 25 -9.89 -6.30 -3.31
CA ARG A 25 -9.49 -7.53 -4.00
C ARG A 25 -9.11 -8.67 -3.06
N GLN A 26 -9.46 -8.58 -1.77
CA GLN A 26 -9.08 -9.58 -0.78
C GLN A 26 -9.51 -11.00 -1.16
N HIS A 27 -10.63 -11.18 -1.84
CA HIS A 27 -11.09 -12.50 -2.29
C HIS A 27 -10.17 -13.09 -3.38
N SER A 28 -9.61 -12.28 -4.27
CA SER A 28 -8.66 -12.73 -5.28
C SER A 28 -7.24 -12.91 -4.74
N LEU A 29 -6.92 -12.25 -3.61
CA LEU A 29 -5.60 -12.31 -2.95
C LEU A 29 -5.52 -13.35 -1.81
N GLY A 30 -6.58 -14.12 -1.58
CA GLY A 30 -6.62 -15.14 -0.53
C GLY A 30 -6.71 -14.58 0.89
N GLY A 31 -7.33 -13.40 1.08
CA GLY A 31 -7.53 -12.73 2.37
C GLY A 31 -6.51 -11.63 2.67
N PHE A 32 -6.50 -11.13 3.91
CA PHE A 32 -5.54 -10.13 4.39
C PHE A 32 -4.15 -10.75 4.57
N ARG A 33 -3.33 -10.72 3.53
CA ARG A 33 -1.96 -11.27 3.55
C ARG A 33 -0.95 -10.21 3.13
N VAL A 34 0.19 -10.20 3.79
CA VAL A 34 1.35 -9.39 3.42
C VAL A 34 1.78 -9.76 2.00
N GLN A 35 1.93 -8.78 1.14
CA GLN A 35 2.33 -8.91 -0.25
C GLN A 35 3.84 -8.70 -0.40
N GLY A 36 4.50 -9.47 -1.28
CA GLY A 36 5.93 -9.31 -1.53
C GLY A 36 6.85 -10.10 -0.59
N LYS A 37 6.39 -11.23 -0.02
CA LYS A 37 7.21 -12.09 0.87
C LYS A 37 8.27 -12.92 0.15
N THR A 38 8.09 -13.22 -1.13
CA THR A 38 9.08 -13.92 -1.97
C THR A 38 9.71 -12.93 -2.94
N ALA A 39 10.91 -13.24 -3.44
CA ALA A 39 11.60 -12.40 -4.41
C ALA A 39 10.72 -12.10 -5.65
N GLU A 40 10.03 -13.13 -6.14
CA GLU A 40 9.12 -12.99 -7.28
C GLU A 40 7.91 -12.09 -6.95
N SER A 41 7.31 -12.24 -5.76
CA SER A 41 6.18 -11.38 -5.36
C SER A 41 6.63 -9.95 -5.03
N ALA A 42 7.85 -9.76 -4.52
CA ALA A 42 8.45 -8.46 -4.30
C ALA A 42 8.70 -7.72 -5.64
N ALA A 43 9.26 -8.42 -6.63
CA ALA A 43 9.46 -7.86 -7.97
C ALA A 43 8.12 -7.41 -8.59
N ARG A 44 7.07 -8.23 -8.47
CA ARG A 44 5.74 -7.84 -8.97
C ARG A 44 5.18 -6.58 -8.29
N VAL A 45 5.36 -6.43 -6.97
CA VAL A 45 4.90 -5.22 -6.27
C VAL A 45 5.68 -3.99 -6.72
N LEU A 46 6.99 -4.13 -6.98
CA LEU A 46 7.82 -3.06 -7.53
C LEU A 46 7.37 -2.69 -8.96
N ASP A 47 7.15 -3.68 -9.83
CA ASP A 47 6.69 -3.46 -11.20
C ASP A 47 5.32 -2.76 -11.22
N ASP A 48 4.39 -3.18 -10.34
CA ASP A 48 3.10 -2.52 -10.17
C ASP A 48 3.25 -1.07 -9.71
N ALA A 49 4.15 -0.79 -8.78
CA ALA A 49 4.42 0.57 -8.29
C ALA A 49 4.99 1.47 -9.39
N LEU A 50 5.95 0.97 -10.17
CA LEU A 50 6.51 1.69 -11.32
C LEU A 50 5.43 1.95 -12.38
N ALA A 51 4.61 0.96 -12.71
CA ALA A 51 3.52 1.12 -13.68
C ALA A 51 2.48 2.16 -13.24
N VAL A 52 2.20 2.25 -11.94
CA VAL A 52 1.29 3.25 -11.36
C VAL A 52 1.91 4.66 -11.44
N GLN A 53 3.21 4.80 -11.14
CA GLN A 53 3.94 6.05 -11.33
C GLN A 53 3.92 6.50 -12.79
N ASP A 54 4.25 5.60 -13.72
CA ASP A 54 4.31 5.90 -15.16
C ASP A 54 2.93 6.23 -15.75
N ALA A 55 1.87 5.77 -15.10
CA ALA A 55 0.50 6.15 -15.42
C ALA A 55 0.13 7.58 -14.95
N GLY A 56 1.03 8.28 -14.22
CA GLY A 56 0.88 9.67 -13.82
C GLY A 56 0.30 9.88 -12.43
N CYS A 57 0.34 8.90 -11.54
CA CYS A 57 -0.01 9.11 -10.13
C CYS A 57 0.94 10.11 -9.47
N PHE A 58 0.43 10.99 -8.61
CA PHE A 58 1.23 11.99 -7.89
C PHE A 58 1.84 11.44 -6.59
N ALA A 59 1.29 10.36 -6.04
CA ALA A 59 1.77 9.63 -4.87
C ALA A 59 1.22 8.20 -4.89
N ILE A 60 1.73 7.32 -4.02
CA ILE A 60 1.31 5.93 -3.97
C ILE A 60 1.24 5.42 -2.53
N VAL A 61 0.17 4.68 -2.21
CA VAL A 61 0.05 3.95 -0.94
C VAL A 61 0.67 2.56 -1.10
N LEU A 62 1.51 2.18 -0.12
CA LEU A 62 2.08 0.84 0.04
C LEU A 62 1.41 0.18 1.25
N GLU A 63 0.53 -0.79 1.02
CA GLU A 63 -0.20 -1.46 2.10
C GLU A 63 0.27 -2.89 2.31
N ALA A 64 0.62 -3.23 3.57
CA ALA A 64 1.03 -4.58 3.98
C ALA A 64 2.15 -5.16 3.09
N VAL A 65 3.18 -4.36 2.83
CA VAL A 65 4.40 -4.72 2.09
C VAL A 65 5.54 -4.87 3.09
N PRO A 66 6.41 -5.91 2.98
CA PRO A 66 7.56 -6.04 3.87
C PRO A 66 8.47 -4.81 3.81
N THR A 67 8.98 -4.37 4.98
CA THR A 67 9.81 -3.17 5.11
C THR A 67 10.95 -3.10 4.07
N PRO A 68 11.78 -4.14 3.85
CA PRO A 68 12.86 -4.03 2.86
C PRO A 68 12.37 -3.80 1.42
N VAL A 69 11.19 -4.32 1.09
CA VAL A 69 10.57 -4.13 -0.23
C VAL A 69 9.99 -2.73 -0.35
N ALA A 70 9.34 -2.23 0.70
CA ALA A 70 8.81 -0.86 0.75
C ALA A 70 9.94 0.19 0.67
N ASP A 71 11.06 -0.06 1.35
CA ASP A 71 12.25 0.79 1.30
C ASP A 71 12.85 0.82 -0.12
N LEU A 72 12.92 -0.34 -0.79
CA LEU A 72 13.37 -0.43 -2.17
C LEU A 72 12.43 0.37 -3.09
N ILE A 73 11.12 0.14 -3.00
CA ILE A 73 10.13 0.85 -3.81
C ILE A 73 10.23 2.36 -3.59
N THR A 74 10.38 2.80 -2.33
CA THR A 74 10.49 4.23 -2.01
C THR A 74 11.74 4.86 -2.62
N ARG A 75 12.85 4.13 -2.74
CA ARG A 75 14.08 4.63 -3.40
C ARG A 75 13.97 4.67 -4.92
N GLU A 76 13.27 3.71 -5.51
CA GLU A 76 13.14 3.60 -6.99
C GLU A 76 12.10 4.57 -7.56
N LEU A 77 11.07 4.93 -6.79
CA LEU A 77 10.03 5.84 -7.23
C LEU A 77 10.48 7.31 -7.13
N LYS A 78 9.97 8.12 -8.05
CA LYS A 78 10.13 9.59 -8.06
C LYS A 78 8.98 10.31 -7.35
N ILE A 79 7.88 9.61 -7.11
CA ILE A 79 6.70 10.11 -6.39
C ILE A 79 6.74 9.67 -4.93
N PRO A 80 6.17 10.44 -3.99
CA PRO A 80 6.15 10.08 -2.58
C PRO A 80 5.35 8.80 -2.32
N THR A 81 5.84 8.01 -1.37
CA THR A 81 5.19 6.79 -0.87
C THR A 81 4.55 7.04 0.48
N ILE A 82 3.35 6.48 0.69
CA ILE A 82 2.61 6.52 1.95
C ILE A 82 2.44 5.09 2.45
N GLY A 83 3.09 4.74 3.56
CA GLY A 83 3.07 3.39 4.12
C GLY A 83 1.92 3.15 5.08
N ILE A 84 1.33 1.97 5.01
CA ILE A 84 0.48 1.39 6.04
C ILE A 84 0.80 -0.10 6.18
N GLY A 85 1.35 -0.50 7.33
CA GLY A 85 1.89 -1.85 7.51
C GLY A 85 3.06 -2.15 6.56
N ALA A 86 3.88 -1.15 6.23
CA ALA A 86 4.99 -1.24 5.28
C ALA A 86 6.34 -0.80 5.90
N GLY A 87 6.42 -0.67 7.23
CA GLY A 87 7.59 -0.14 7.92
C GLY A 87 7.61 1.40 7.94
N ASN A 88 8.71 1.97 8.39
CA ASN A 88 8.88 3.41 8.61
C ASN A 88 9.69 4.12 7.52
N GLY A 89 10.13 3.42 6.47
CA GLY A 89 10.99 3.96 5.41
C GLY A 89 10.25 4.69 4.29
N CYS A 90 8.90 4.69 4.28
CA CYS A 90 8.12 5.44 3.32
C CYS A 90 8.19 6.95 3.59
N SER A 91 7.90 7.77 2.57
CA SER A 91 7.89 9.23 2.66
C SER A 91 6.86 9.78 3.66
N GLY A 92 5.78 9.04 3.87
CA GLY A 92 4.74 9.34 4.87
C GLY A 92 4.08 8.07 5.37
N GLN A 93 3.22 8.22 6.40
CA GLN A 93 2.49 7.13 7.03
C GLN A 93 1.00 7.46 7.11
N VAL A 94 0.15 6.44 6.99
CA VAL A 94 -1.29 6.54 7.23
C VAL A 94 -1.71 5.40 8.17
N LEU A 95 -2.66 5.69 9.04
CA LEU A 95 -3.29 4.70 9.92
C LEU A 95 -4.81 4.83 9.85
N VAL A 96 -5.48 3.68 9.91
CA VAL A 96 -6.94 3.64 9.94
C VAL A 96 -7.41 4.04 11.34
N GLN A 97 -8.25 5.06 11.45
CA GLN A 97 -8.72 5.61 12.73
C GLN A 97 -9.37 4.55 13.62
N ILE A 98 -10.19 3.67 13.06
CA ILE A 98 -10.82 2.56 13.80
C ILE A 98 -9.77 1.62 14.40
N ASP A 99 -8.66 1.39 13.65
CA ASP A 99 -7.55 0.57 14.13
C ASP A 99 -6.87 1.24 15.33
N MET A 100 -6.62 2.55 15.27
CA MET A 100 -6.02 3.30 16.36
C MET A 100 -6.88 3.35 17.61
N LEU A 101 -8.20 3.43 17.46
CA LEU A 101 -9.14 3.51 18.57
C LEU A 101 -9.51 2.12 19.14
N GLY A 102 -9.05 1.03 18.52
CA GLY A 102 -9.40 -0.33 18.94
C GLY A 102 -10.90 -0.64 18.83
N ASN A 103 -11.60 0.00 17.92
CA ASN A 103 -13.06 -0.07 17.79
C ASN A 103 -13.48 -1.21 16.84
N PHE A 104 -13.09 -2.46 17.20
CA PHE A 104 -13.35 -3.66 16.42
C PHE A 104 -14.26 -4.65 17.10
N PRO A 105 -14.95 -5.50 16.31
CA PRO A 105 -15.55 -6.72 16.83
C PRO A 105 -14.50 -7.65 17.44
N PRO A 106 -14.83 -8.40 18.49
CA PRO A 106 -13.95 -9.42 19.07
C PRO A 106 -13.48 -10.42 17.98
N GLY A 107 -12.20 -10.83 18.05
CA GLY A 107 -11.64 -11.86 17.17
C GLY A 107 -10.96 -11.34 15.87
N ARG A 108 -10.96 -10.05 15.62
CA ARG A 108 -10.16 -9.47 14.52
C ARG A 108 -8.70 -9.38 14.94
N PHE A 109 -7.78 -9.76 14.02
CA PHE A 109 -6.36 -9.55 14.22
C PHE A 109 -6.06 -8.04 14.32
N LEU A 110 -5.54 -7.62 15.45
CA LEU A 110 -5.06 -6.25 15.69
C LEU A 110 -3.53 -6.24 15.61
N PRO A 111 -2.93 -5.32 14.85
CA PRO A 111 -1.50 -5.08 14.96
C PRO A 111 -1.12 -4.73 16.40
N LYS A 112 -0.01 -5.26 16.90
CA LYS A 112 0.43 -5.10 18.32
C LYS A 112 0.65 -3.63 18.75
N PHE A 113 0.76 -2.70 17.81
CA PHE A 113 0.93 -1.27 18.09
C PHE A 113 -0.41 -0.52 18.31
N VAL A 114 -1.54 -1.20 18.15
CA VAL A 114 -2.88 -0.61 18.31
C VAL A 114 -3.50 -1.09 19.62
N LYS A 115 -2.84 -0.81 20.73
CA LYS A 115 -3.39 -1.05 22.08
C LYS A 115 -3.77 0.28 22.73
N VAL A 116 -4.71 1.01 22.14
CA VAL A 116 -5.16 2.28 22.72
C VAL A 116 -6.25 2.08 23.77
N ARG A 117 -6.70 0.84 23.96
CA ARG A 117 -7.88 0.51 24.81
C ARG A 117 -7.58 -0.40 25.99
N GLU A 118 -6.30 -0.61 26.35
CA GLU A 118 -5.92 -1.27 27.61
C GLU A 118 -5.52 -0.25 28.66
#